data_3f998ab4e8cc883337d0862669c59d87
#
_entry.id   3f998ab4e8cc883337d0862669c59d87
#
_cell.length_a   1.000
_cell.length_b   1.000
_cell.length_c   1.000
_cell.angle_alpha   90.00
_cell.angle_beta   90.00
_cell.angle_gamma   90.00
#
_symmetry.space_group_name_H-M   'P 1'
#
loop_
_entity.id
_entity.type
_entity.pdbx_description
1 polymer ?
#
loop_
_entity_poly.entity_id
_entity_poly.type
_entity_poly.pdbx_seq_one_letter_code
_entity_poly.pdbx_strand_id
1 'polypeptide(L)'
;MVERNGPVNVAILAVPEVTASALYGMFDLFSSPGRDFPFIVSGVAGEQRMRPYVVARAADGFSAANGIWVKPDHGFDDCPKPDIVCIPDFFVNPGESVAGRYDAEARWLKRVHDDGAMLASSGAVLLGEAGLLTNCEATIHWGYVDTLADNYPGVTVRPRQSLVLSGVAQRIVMAGGGSSWQDLALYLIARFVGLKEAMEVAKVYMLQWHDMGQQPFASLLRLRQTSDAVINRCQEWLGRNYKTSSPVAAMTGLSGLPERSFGRRFAKATGLTALDYAHALRLEEAKQMLETGDLAIEAIANEVGYEDASFFSRLFRRRIGLTPAQYRLRFGSLHRALQQR
;
A
#
# COMPACT_ATOMS: atom_id res chain seq x y z
N MET A 1 -25.24 17.17 -5.52
CA MET A 1 -25.50 15.80 -5.02
C MET A 1 -26.92 15.45 -5.39
N VAL A 2 -27.15 14.34 -6.06
CA VAL A 2 -28.51 13.83 -6.31
C VAL A 2 -29.03 13.35 -4.95
N GLU A 3 -30.16 13.89 -4.47
CA GLU A 3 -30.83 13.35 -3.27
C GLU A 3 -31.17 11.89 -3.54
N ARG A 4 -30.50 10.99 -2.86
CA ARG A 4 -30.75 9.55 -2.91
C ARG A 4 -31.83 9.19 -1.88
N ASN A 5 -32.86 8.54 -2.33
CA ASN A 5 -33.84 7.90 -1.45
C ASN A 5 -33.33 6.50 -1.01
N GLY A 6 -32.50 6.44 0.03
CA GLY A 6 -32.03 5.19 0.62
C GLY A 6 -30.50 5.12 0.81
N PRO A 7 -30.03 4.13 1.59
CA PRO A 7 -28.62 3.95 1.86
C PRO A 7 -27.82 3.51 0.61
N VAL A 8 -26.55 3.85 0.57
CA VAL A 8 -25.60 3.42 -0.48
C VAL A 8 -25.26 1.94 -0.28
N ASN A 9 -25.48 1.12 -1.29
CA ASN A 9 -25.14 -0.31 -1.26
C ASN A 9 -23.65 -0.50 -1.54
N VAL A 10 -22.92 -1.11 -0.60
CA VAL A 10 -21.47 -1.35 -0.68
C VAL A 10 -21.20 -2.85 -0.64
N ALA A 11 -20.88 -3.44 -1.78
CA ALA A 11 -20.40 -4.81 -1.84
C ALA A 11 -18.92 -4.86 -1.48
N ILE A 12 -18.53 -5.70 -0.54
CA ILE A 12 -17.14 -5.93 -0.16
C ILE A 12 -16.74 -7.31 -0.67
N LEU A 13 -15.91 -7.33 -1.72
CA LEU A 13 -15.50 -8.57 -2.39
C LEU A 13 -14.50 -9.32 -1.52
N ALA A 14 -14.83 -10.55 -1.16
CA ALA A 14 -13.97 -11.45 -0.41
C ALA A 14 -13.45 -12.59 -1.30
N VAL A 15 -12.13 -12.82 -1.24
CA VAL A 15 -11.42 -13.94 -1.85
C VAL A 15 -10.66 -14.72 -0.77
N PRO A 16 -10.24 -15.98 -1.00
CA PRO A 16 -9.54 -16.76 0.02
C PRO A 16 -8.29 -16.09 0.59
N GLU A 17 -7.59 -15.29 -0.19
CA GLU A 17 -6.37 -14.59 0.22
C GLU A 17 -6.64 -13.25 0.93
N VAL A 18 -7.91 -12.87 1.16
CA VAL A 18 -8.27 -11.58 1.77
C VAL A 18 -7.74 -11.43 3.20
N THR A 19 -7.31 -10.22 3.55
CA THR A 19 -7.01 -9.87 4.94
C THR A 19 -8.30 -9.57 5.70
N ALA A 20 -8.56 -10.31 6.77
CA ALA A 20 -9.77 -10.14 7.56
C ALA A 20 -9.89 -8.74 8.18
N SER A 21 -8.76 -8.12 8.58
CA SER A 21 -8.76 -6.77 9.13
C SER A 21 -9.24 -5.72 8.13
N ALA A 22 -8.87 -5.84 6.85
CA ALA A 22 -9.35 -4.94 5.81
C ALA A 22 -10.82 -5.23 5.45
N LEU A 23 -11.18 -6.51 5.31
CA LEU A 23 -12.54 -6.95 4.99
C LEU A 23 -13.56 -6.44 6.03
N TYR A 24 -13.38 -6.82 7.28
CA TYR A 24 -14.32 -6.46 8.34
C TYR A 24 -14.15 -5.02 8.82
N GLY A 25 -12.93 -4.47 8.74
CA GLY A 25 -12.72 -3.05 9.01
C GLY A 25 -13.46 -2.15 8.03
N MET A 26 -13.46 -2.47 6.73
CA MET A 26 -14.28 -1.76 5.74
C MET A 26 -15.77 -1.93 6.04
N PHE A 27 -16.21 -3.13 6.42
CA PHE A 27 -17.59 -3.38 6.80
C PHE A 27 -18.03 -2.48 7.97
N ASP A 28 -17.21 -2.39 9.01
CA ASP A 28 -17.48 -1.52 10.16
C ASP A 28 -17.50 -0.04 9.77
N LEU A 29 -16.51 0.43 9.01
CA LEU A 29 -16.45 1.83 8.59
C LEU A 29 -17.64 2.23 7.72
N PHE A 30 -18.10 1.37 6.80
CA PHE A 30 -19.27 1.67 5.98
C PHE A 30 -20.60 1.49 6.73
N SER A 31 -20.62 0.74 7.83
CA SER A 31 -21.79 0.63 8.70
C SER A 31 -22.00 1.87 9.58
N SER A 32 -20.96 2.67 9.78
CA SER A 32 -20.91 3.76 10.76
C SER A 32 -21.63 5.06 10.33
N PRO A 33 -21.60 5.49 9.04
CA PRO A 33 -22.16 6.80 8.65
C PRO A 33 -23.61 6.96 9.06
N GLY A 34 -23.90 8.06 9.73
CA GLY A 34 -25.22 8.41 10.25
C GLY A 34 -25.60 7.68 11.56
N ARG A 35 -24.95 6.56 11.89
CA ARG A 35 -25.32 5.69 13.03
C ARG A 35 -24.49 5.94 14.28
N ASP A 36 -23.15 5.81 14.17
CA ASP A 36 -22.28 5.65 15.36
C ASP A 36 -21.95 6.96 16.07
N PHE A 37 -21.68 8.04 15.33
CA PHE A 37 -21.36 9.32 15.94
C PHE A 37 -22.53 9.87 16.78
N PRO A 38 -23.79 9.92 16.28
CA PRO A 38 -24.93 10.27 17.11
C PRO A 38 -25.10 9.37 18.34
N PHE A 39 -24.89 8.05 18.18
CA PHE A 39 -24.98 7.11 19.30
C PHE A 39 -23.96 7.45 20.41
N ILE A 40 -22.70 7.72 20.05
CA ILE A 40 -21.66 8.05 21.02
C ILE A 40 -21.94 9.38 21.75
N VAL A 41 -22.47 10.38 21.01
CA VAL A 41 -22.66 11.72 21.54
C VAL A 41 -23.96 11.88 22.35
N SER A 42 -25.03 11.21 21.90
CA SER A 42 -26.37 11.41 22.45
C SER A 42 -27.03 10.14 23.03
N GLY A 43 -26.38 8.98 22.86
CA GLY A 43 -26.93 7.68 23.28
C GLY A 43 -28.00 7.13 22.33
N VAL A 44 -28.31 7.82 21.23
CA VAL A 44 -29.32 7.41 20.26
C VAL A 44 -28.67 7.20 18.91
N ALA A 45 -28.78 5.98 18.36
CA ALA A 45 -28.28 5.68 17.01
C ALA A 45 -29.08 6.44 15.95
N GLY A 46 -28.37 7.05 15.01
CA GLY A 46 -29.00 7.70 13.85
C GLY A 46 -29.31 6.70 12.72
N GLU A 47 -29.78 7.20 11.61
CA GLU A 47 -30.10 6.42 10.42
C GLU A 47 -28.84 6.04 9.64
N GLN A 48 -28.65 4.75 9.37
CA GLN A 48 -27.52 4.25 8.60
C GLN A 48 -27.58 4.72 7.15
N ARG A 49 -26.49 5.37 6.66
CA ARG A 49 -26.41 5.98 5.34
C ARG A 49 -25.80 5.07 4.28
N MET A 50 -25.06 4.04 4.68
CA MET A 50 -24.45 3.05 3.78
C MET A 50 -24.80 1.64 4.28
N ARG A 51 -24.98 0.70 3.37
CA ARG A 51 -25.29 -0.71 3.67
C ARG A 51 -24.18 -1.59 3.10
N PRO A 52 -23.18 -1.95 3.90
CA PRO A 52 -22.17 -2.92 3.49
C PRO A 52 -22.72 -4.34 3.54
N TYR A 53 -22.22 -5.19 2.65
CA TYR A 53 -22.39 -6.64 2.65
C TYR A 53 -21.18 -7.31 2.00
N VAL A 54 -20.86 -8.50 2.48
CA VAL A 54 -19.75 -9.30 1.96
C VAL A 54 -20.24 -10.14 0.80
N VAL A 55 -19.52 -10.10 -0.32
CA VAL A 55 -19.81 -10.88 -1.52
C VAL A 55 -18.61 -11.73 -1.91
N ALA A 56 -18.84 -12.97 -2.35
CA ALA A 56 -17.81 -13.84 -2.88
C ALA A 56 -18.37 -14.65 -4.07
N ARG A 57 -17.53 -15.52 -4.65
CA ARG A 57 -17.93 -16.41 -5.76
C ARG A 57 -19.18 -17.24 -5.41
N ALA A 58 -19.26 -17.71 -4.15
CA ALA A 58 -20.40 -18.42 -3.59
C ALA A 58 -20.58 -18.04 -2.12
N ALA A 59 -21.78 -18.25 -1.56
CA ALA A 59 -22.12 -17.86 -0.20
C ALA A 59 -21.82 -18.95 0.86
N ASP A 60 -21.25 -20.10 0.48
CA ASP A 60 -20.98 -21.24 1.37
C ASP A 60 -19.96 -20.94 2.47
N GLY A 61 -19.12 -19.92 2.25
CA GLY A 61 -18.03 -19.55 3.13
C GLY A 61 -16.72 -20.28 2.78
N PHE A 62 -15.62 -19.73 3.29
CA PHE A 62 -14.28 -20.27 3.09
C PHE A 62 -13.33 -19.81 4.19
N SER A 63 -12.19 -20.49 4.31
CA SER A 63 -11.09 -20.04 5.17
C SER A 63 -10.29 -18.98 4.45
N ALA A 64 -10.26 -17.75 4.99
CA ALA A 64 -9.43 -16.66 4.49
C ALA A 64 -7.98 -16.78 4.98
N ALA A 65 -7.12 -15.85 4.58
CA ALA A 65 -5.76 -15.73 5.08
C ALA A 65 -5.77 -15.75 6.63
N ASN A 66 -4.76 -16.36 7.21
CA ASN A 66 -4.64 -16.60 8.67
C ASN A 66 -5.71 -17.53 9.28
N GLY A 67 -6.42 -18.33 8.49
CA GLY A 67 -7.36 -19.36 8.96
C GLY A 67 -8.70 -18.83 9.49
N ILE A 68 -9.02 -17.56 9.24
CA ILE A 68 -10.29 -16.97 9.65
C ILE A 68 -11.39 -17.44 8.70
N TRP A 69 -12.48 -17.96 9.25
CA TRP A 69 -13.65 -18.34 8.47
C TRP A 69 -14.45 -17.10 8.06
N VAL A 70 -14.65 -16.94 6.75
CA VAL A 70 -15.49 -15.89 6.16
C VAL A 70 -16.75 -16.53 5.60
N LYS A 71 -17.91 -16.04 6.03
CA LYS A 71 -19.20 -16.38 5.47
C LYS A 71 -19.73 -15.16 4.71
N PRO A 72 -19.74 -15.17 3.37
CA PRO A 72 -20.32 -14.08 2.58
C PRO A 72 -21.83 -13.97 2.81
N ASP A 73 -22.37 -12.76 2.67
CA ASP A 73 -23.81 -12.52 2.68
C ASP A 73 -24.47 -12.97 1.38
N HIS A 74 -23.73 -12.84 0.25
CA HIS A 74 -24.20 -13.15 -1.10
C HIS A 74 -23.14 -13.81 -1.95
N GLY A 75 -23.58 -14.64 -2.91
CA GLY A 75 -22.81 -15.03 -4.08
C GLY A 75 -22.87 -13.99 -5.19
N PHE A 76 -22.16 -14.21 -6.31
CA PHE A 76 -22.20 -13.29 -7.45
C PHE A 76 -23.54 -13.28 -8.20
N ASP A 77 -24.34 -14.33 -8.07
CA ASP A 77 -25.58 -14.50 -8.80
C ASP A 77 -26.79 -13.89 -8.07
N ASP A 78 -26.75 -13.82 -6.75
CA ASP A 78 -27.82 -13.28 -5.88
C ASP A 78 -27.48 -11.96 -5.20
N CYS A 79 -26.31 -11.40 -5.54
CA CYS A 79 -25.84 -10.13 -4.99
C CYS A 79 -26.77 -8.97 -5.38
N PRO A 80 -27.25 -8.17 -4.41
CA PRO A 80 -27.96 -6.93 -4.69
C PRO A 80 -27.10 -6.00 -5.56
N LYS A 81 -27.76 -5.18 -6.41
CA LYS A 81 -27.03 -4.23 -7.25
C LYS A 81 -26.20 -3.27 -6.37
N PRO A 82 -24.84 -3.30 -6.45
CA PRO A 82 -24.00 -2.41 -5.68
C PRO A 82 -23.93 -1.02 -6.32
N ASP A 83 -23.81 0.01 -5.49
CA ASP A 83 -23.35 1.33 -5.90
C ASP A 83 -21.83 1.41 -5.92
N ILE A 84 -21.20 0.70 -4.98
CA ILE A 84 -19.76 0.61 -4.78
C ILE A 84 -19.40 -0.85 -4.60
N VAL A 85 -18.32 -1.27 -5.25
CA VAL A 85 -17.64 -2.54 -4.93
C VAL A 85 -16.29 -2.21 -4.33
N CYS A 86 -16.05 -2.65 -3.10
CA CYS A 86 -14.76 -2.55 -2.45
C CYS A 86 -14.01 -3.88 -2.56
N ILE A 87 -12.75 -3.82 -2.92
CA ILE A 87 -11.82 -4.94 -2.98
C ILE A 87 -10.78 -4.72 -1.89
N PRO A 88 -10.87 -5.40 -0.73
CA PRO A 88 -9.91 -5.29 0.35
C PRO A 88 -8.51 -5.79 -0.06
N ASP A 89 -7.52 -5.53 0.79
CA ASP A 89 -6.19 -6.11 0.63
C ASP A 89 -6.25 -7.64 0.69
N PHE A 90 -5.47 -8.26 -0.18
CA PHE A 90 -5.28 -9.71 -0.17
C PHE A 90 -3.81 -10.04 -0.47
N PHE A 91 -3.32 -11.15 0.06
CA PHE A 91 -1.93 -11.57 -0.07
C PHE A 91 -1.77 -12.60 -1.18
N VAL A 92 -0.98 -12.23 -2.19
CA VAL A 92 -0.39 -13.15 -3.16
C VAL A 92 1.13 -13.02 -3.09
N ASN A 93 1.86 -14.04 -3.47
CA ASN A 93 3.33 -13.93 -3.47
C ASN A 93 3.78 -12.85 -4.48
N PRO A 94 4.62 -11.88 -4.07
CA PRO A 94 5.17 -10.91 -5.01
C PRO A 94 5.89 -11.63 -6.17
N GLY A 95 5.57 -11.25 -7.41
CA GLY A 95 6.12 -11.89 -8.61
C GLY A 95 5.40 -13.17 -9.07
N GLU A 96 4.45 -13.70 -8.29
CA GLU A 96 3.60 -14.80 -8.72
C GLU A 96 2.56 -14.32 -9.75
N SER A 97 2.41 -15.08 -10.85
CA SER A 97 1.32 -14.82 -11.78
C SER A 97 0.01 -15.33 -11.19
N VAL A 98 -0.98 -14.46 -11.20
CA VAL A 98 -2.36 -14.81 -10.79
C VAL A 98 -3.29 -15.06 -11.97
N ALA A 99 -2.76 -15.07 -13.18
CA ALA A 99 -3.53 -15.25 -14.41
C ALA A 99 -4.46 -16.48 -14.32
N GLY A 100 -5.74 -16.26 -14.57
CA GLY A 100 -6.79 -17.29 -14.53
C GLY A 100 -7.27 -17.68 -13.12
N ARG A 101 -6.59 -17.29 -12.04
CA ARG A 101 -7.00 -17.61 -10.65
C ARG A 101 -8.33 -16.96 -10.28
N TYR A 102 -8.52 -15.72 -10.72
CA TYR A 102 -9.64 -14.86 -10.36
C TYR A 102 -10.59 -14.56 -11.54
N ASP A 103 -10.70 -15.46 -12.51
CA ASP A 103 -11.53 -15.25 -13.70
C ASP A 103 -13.00 -14.97 -13.39
N ALA A 104 -13.55 -15.59 -12.35
CA ALA A 104 -14.94 -15.37 -11.95
C ALA A 104 -15.12 -13.97 -11.34
N GLU A 105 -14.21 -13.58 -10.46
CA GLU A 105 -14.16 -12.25 -9.84
C GLU A 105 -13.97 -11.18 -10.90
N ALA A 106 -13.02 -11.37 -11.81
CA ALA A 106 -12.75 -10.44 -12.92
C ALA A 106 -13.98 -10.21 -13.81
N ARG A 107 -14.68 -11.28 -14.20
CA ARG A 107 -15.94 -11.17 -14.97
C ARG A 107 -17.03 -10.46 -14.19
N TRP A 108 -17.19 -10.77 -12.90
CA TRP A 108 -18.18 -10.13 -12.06
C TRP A 108 -17.87 -8.64 -11.87
N LEU A 109 -16.62 -8.26 -11.57
CA LEU A 109 -16.19 -6.87 -11.43
C LEU A 109 -16.44 -6.06 -12.71
N LYS A 110 -16.11 -6.64 -13.88
CA LYS A 110 -16.38 -5.99 -15.17
C LYS A 110 -17.87 -5.75 -15.36
N ARG A 111 -18.71 -6.75 -15.12
CA ARG A 111 -20.18 -6.66 -15.25
C ARG A 111 -20.76 -5.55 -14.38
N VAL A 112 -20.44 -5.53 -13.07
CA VAL A 112 -21.00 -4.52 -12.14
C VAL A 112 -20.47 -3.11 -12.44
N HIS A 113 -19.24 -3.00 -12.96
CA HIS A 113 -18.69 -1.72 -13.39
C HIS A 113 -19.40 -1.19 -14.63
N ASP A 114 -19.67 -2.04 -15.63
CA ASP A 114 -20.42 -1.71 -16.84
C ASP A 114 -21.86 -1.28 -16.47
N ASP A 115 -22.46 -1.92 -15.45
CA ASP A 115 -23.79 -1.59 -14.87
C ASP A 115 -23.79 -0.30 -14.03
N GLY A 116 -22.66 0.38 -13.88
CA GLY A 116 -22.53 1.70 -13.28
C GLY A 116 -21.91 1.75 -11.88
N ALA A 117 -21.57 0.61 -11.26
CA ALA A 117 -20.91 0.60 -9.96
C ALA A 117 -19.52 1.27 -9.99
N MET A 118 -19.17 1.93 -8.88
CA MET A 118 -17.80 2.36 -8.62
C MET A 118 -16.98 1.20 -8.08
N LEU A 119 -15.76 1.02 -8.58
CA LEU A 119 -14.81 0.04 -8.05
C LEU A 119 -13.77 0.75 -7.17
N ALA A 120 -13.59 0.25 -5.99
CA ALA A 120 -12.65 0.78 -5.00
C ALA A 120 -11.75 -0.36 -4.50
N SER A 121 -10.44 -0.25 -4.68
CA SER A 121 -9.54 -1.36 -4.40
C SER A 121 -8.34 -0.92 -3.58
N SER A 122 -8.02 -1.65 -2.53
CA SER A 122 -6.72 -1.58 -1.87
C SER A 122 -5.72 -2.61 -2.42
N GLY A 123 -6.16 -3.47 -3.37
CA GLY A 123 -5.32 -4.39 -4.13
C GLY A 123 -5.62 -4.32 -5.63
N ALA A 124 -4.84 -3.57 -6.43
CA ALA A 124 -5.11 -3.29 -7.85
C ALA A 124 -5.07 -4.53 -8.77
N VAL A 125 -4.54 -5.67 -8.30
CA VAL A 125 -4.33 -6.88 -9.12
C VAL A 125 -5.64 -7.40 -9.74
N LEU A 126 -6.74 -7.49 -8.96
CA LEU A 126 -8.03 -7.95 -9.50
C LEU A 126 -8.62 -7.02 -10.56
N LEU A 127 -8.36 -5.72 -10.44
CA LEU A 127 -8.75 -4.76 -11.48
C LEU A 127 -7.90 -4.93 -12.76
N GLY A 128 -6.63 -5.30 -12.60
CA GLY A 128 -5.73 -5.67 -13.70
C GLY A 128 -6.23 -6.93 -14.43
N GLU A 129 -6.54 -8.01 -13.69
CA GLU A 129 -7.12 -9.25 -14.24
C GLU A 129 -8.45 -9.01 -14.97
N ALA A 130 -9.26 -8.08 -14.48
CA ALA A 130 -10.51 -7.69 -15.14
C ALA A 130 -10.30 -6.82 -16.40
N GLY A 131 -9.04 -6.44 -16.73
CA GLY A 131 -8.73 -5.57 -17.87
C GLY A 131 -9.17 -4.12 -17.69
N LEU A 132 -9.49 -3.70 -16.47
CA LEU A 132 -10.06 -2.38 -16.17
C LEU A 132 -9.00 -1.29 -15.95
N LEU A 133 -7.71 -1.65 -15.91
CA LEU A 133 -6.61 -0.72 -15.68
C LEU A 133 -5.87 -0.29 -16.94
N THR A 134 -6.26 -0.74 -18.12
CA THR A 134 -5.60 -0.39 -19.39
C THR A 134 -5.64 1.13 -19.60
N ASN A 135 -4.47 1.75 -19.79
CA ASN A 135 -4.28 3.19 -19.93
C ASN A 135 -4.74 4.00 -18.70
N CYS A 136 -4.80 3.38 -17.52
CA CYS A 136 -5.12 4.03 -16.26
C CYS A 136 -3.88 4.31 -15.42
N GLU A 137 -3.96 5.33 -14.56
CA GLU A 137 -3.05 5.46 -13.43
C GLU A 137 -3.51 4.51 -12.31
N ALA A 138 -2.56 3.87 -11.62
CA ALA A 138 -2.85 2.96 -10.52
C ALA A 138 -1.87 3.12 -9.37
N THR A 139 -2.30 2.81 -8.17
CA THR A 139 -1.42 2.59 -7.02
C THR A 139 -1.69 1.21 -6.42
N ILE A 140 -0.68 0.68 -5.76
CA ILE A 140 -0.72 -0.60 -5.06
C ILE A 140 0.29 -0.53 -3.91
N HIS A 141 0.22 -1.44 -2.95
CA HIS A 141 1.22 -1.55 -1.91
C HIS A 141 2.64 -1.54 -2.48
N TRP A 142 3.54 -0.78 -1.87
CA TRP A 142 4.91 -0.56 -2.37
C TRP A 142 5.66 -1.86 -2.68
N GLY A 143 5.37 -2.96 -1.98
CA GLY A 143 5.97 -4.28 -2.22
C GLY A 143 5.52 -4.96 -3.52
N TYR A 144 4.41 -4.53 -4.13
CA TYR A 144 3.81 -5.13 -5.34
C TYR A 144 3.90 -4.24 -6.58
N VAL A 145 4.61 -3.13 -6.51
CA VAL A 145 4.71 -2.17 -7.63
C VAL A 145 5.27 -2.82 -8.89
N ASP A 146 6.33 -3.64 -8.76
CA ASP A 146 6.93 -4.34 -9.90
C ASP A 146 5.98 -5.41 -10.43
N THR A 147 5.28 -6.16 -9.55
CA THR A 147 4.27 -7.14 -9.95
C THR A 147 3.18 -6.51 -10.81
N LEU A 148 2.68 -5.33 -10.40
CA LEU A 148 1.66 -4.61 -11.16
C LEU A 148 2.21 -4.12 -12.52
N ALA A 149 3.40 -3.54 -12.53
CA ALA A 149 4.02 -3.00 -13.75
C ALA A 149 4.38 -4.10 -14.77
N ASP A 150 4.91 -5.23 -14.27
CA ASP A 150 5.38 -6.33 -15.14
C ASP A 150 4.20 -7.12 -15.74
N ASN A 151 3.13 -7.34 -14.96
CA ASN A 151 1.98 -8.12 -15.42
C ASN A 151 0.96 -7.29 -16.23
N TYR A 152 0.91 -5.97 -16.02
CA TYR A 152 -0.08 -5.10 -16.69
C TYR A 152 0.61 -3.90 -17.36
N PRO A 153 1.33 -4.09 -18.48
CA PRO A 153 2.20 -3.06 -19.09
C PRO A 153 1.47 -1.80 -19.58
N GLY A 154 0.13 -1.84 -19.69
CA GLY A 154 -0.69 -0.66 -20.02
C GLY A 154 -1.01 0.25 -18.85
N VAL A 155 -0.51 -0.06 -17.64
CA VAL A 155 -0.83 0.67 -16.40
C VAL A 155 0.29 1.64 -16.05
N THR A 156 -0.05 2.89 -15.72
CA THR A 156 0.90 3.87 -15.18
C THR A 156 0.90 3.79 -13.64
N VAL A 157 1.89 3.12 -13.05
CA VAL A 157 1.95 2.94 -11.60
C VAL A 157 2.43 4.20 -10.89
N ARG A 158 1.71 4.65 -9.85
CA ARG A 158 1.99 5.79 -8.97
C ARG A 158 2.37 5.33 -7.55
N PRO A 159 3.58 4.79 -7.34
CA PRO A 159 3.94 4.06 -6.11
C PRO A 159 4.02 4.93 -4.86
N ARG A 160 4.04 6.25 -5.00
CA ARG A 160 4.14 7.18 -3.86
C ARG A 160 2.77 7.64 -3.35
N GLN A 161 1.73 7.50 -4.14
CA GLN A 161 0.39 7.96 -3.78
C GLN A 161 -0.32 6.91 -2.92
N SER A 162 -0.97 7.37 -1.85
CA SER A 162 -1.84 6.52 -1.03
C SER A 162 -3.18 6.26 -1.70
N LEU A 163 -3.65 7.18 -2.55
CA LEU A 163 -4.92 7.09 -3.27
C LEU A 163 -4.76 7.58 -4.72
N VAL A 164 -5.31 6.85 -5.68
CA VAL A 164 -5.36 7.20 -7.11
C VAL A 164 -6.77 7.03 -7.63
N LEU A 165 -7.26 8.05 -8.34
CA LEU A 165 -8.56 8.04 -9.01
C LEU A 165 -8.33 7.85 -10.51
N SER A 166 -9.03 6.91 -11.11
CA SER A 166 -8.86 6.54 -12.51
C SER A 166 -10.18 6.16 -13.19
N GLY A 167 -10.09 5.82 -14.46
CA GLY A 167 -11.23 5.42 -15.29
C GLY A 167 -12.18 6.55 -15.64
N VAL A 168 -13.17 6.24 -16.46
CA VAL A 168 -14.18 7.21 -16.90
C VAL A 168 -14.97 7.71 -15.70
N ALA A 169 -15.13 9.04 -15.59
CA ALA A 169 -15.77 9.72 -14.46
C ALA A 169 -15.17 9.36 -13.09
N GLN A 170 -13.90 8.95 -13.06
CA GLN A 170 -13.20 8.55 -11.82
C GLN A 170 -13.95 7.46 -11.05
N ARG A 171 -14.52 6.48 -11.76
CA ARG A 171 -15.23 5.35 -11.15
C ARG A 171 -14.34 4.20 -10.70
N ILE A 172 -13.03 4.34 -10.83
CA ILE A 172 -12.03 3.42 -10.28
C ILE A 172 -11.19 4.20 -9.29
N VAL A 173 -11.17 3.76 -8.03
CA VAL A 173 -10.39 4.36 -6.95
C VAL A 173 -9.51 3.30 -6.35
N MET A 174 -8.20 3.56 -6.25
CA MET A 174 -7.25 2.59 -5.73
C MET A 174 -6.47 3.18 -4.56
N ALA A 175 -6.30 2.39 -3.52
CA ALA A 175 -5.46 2.71 -2.37
C ALA A 175 -4.14 1.93 -2.42
N GLY A 176 -3.13 2.46 -1.72
CA GLY A 176 -1.76 1.95 -1.74
C GLY A 176 -1.51 0.71 -0.88
N GLY A 177 -2.54 0.02 -0.40
CA GLY A 177 -2.38 -1.16 0.46
C GLY A 177 -2.06 -0.85 1.93
N GLY A 178 -1.89 -1.89 2.75
CA GLY A 178 -1.70 -1.76 4.18
C GLY A 178 -2.91 -1.08 4.84
N SER A 179 -2.71 -0.04 5.65
CA SER A 179 -3.81 0.72 6.27
C SER A 179 -4.50 1.73 5.33
N SER A 180 -4.05 1.89 4.08
CA SER A 180 -4.66 2.84 3.13
C SER A 180 -6.11 2.50 2.74
N TRP A 181 -6.59 1.30 3.05
CA TRP A 181 -8.01 0.97 2.94
C TRP A 181 -8.90 1.86 3.82
N GLN A 182 -8.36 2.40 4.93
CA GLN A 182 -9.08 3.36 5.78
C GLN A 182 -9.27 4.70 5.05
N ASP A 183 -8.22 5.19 4.38
CA ASP A 183 -8.31 6.39 3.54
C ASP A 183 -9.31 6.18 2.39
N LEU A 184 -9.29 5.01 1.77
CA LEU A 184 -10.23 4.64 0.72
C LEU A 184 -11.67 4.67 1.24
N ALA A 185 -11.93 4.08 2.41
CA ALA A 185 -13.25 4.10 3.02
C ALA A 185 -13.72 5.52 3.36
N LEU A 186 -12.88 6.34 3.97
CA LEU A 186 -13.19 7.74 4.29
C LEU A 186 -13.46 8.56 3.01
N TYR A 187 -12.67 8.36 1.95
CA TYR A 187 -12.90 9.01 0.66
C TYR A 187 -14.27 8.64 0.06
N LEU A 188 -14.64 7.36 0.10
CA LEU A 188 -15.93 6.88 -0.42
C LEU A 188 -17.09 7.41 0.41
N ILE A 189 -17.00 7.41 1.73
CA ILE A 189 -17.99 8.02 2.61
C ILE A 189 -18.15 9.49 2.28
N ALA A 190 -17.04 10.24 2.16
CA ALA A 190 -17.09 11.66 1.80
C ALA A 190 -17.76 11.90 0.43
N ARG A 191 -17.46 11.04 -0.55
CA ARG A 191 -17.96 11.18 -1.93
C ARG A 191 -19.45 10.85 -2.06
N PHE A 192 -19.94 9.84 -1.36
CA PHE A 192 -21.31 9.32 -1.51
C PHE A 192 -22.29 9.85 -0.45
N VAL A 193 -21.83 10.13 0.75
CA VAL A 193 -22.65 10.56 1.88
C VAL A 193 -22.34 12.02 2.25
N GLY A 194 -21.08 12.40 2.25
CA GLY A 194 -20.66 13.77 2.51
C GLY A 194 -19.43 13.85 3.43
N LEU A 195 -18.71 14.97 3.33
CA LEU A 195 -17.48 15.19 4.10
C LEU A 195 -17.73 15.18 5.62
N LYS A 196 -18.87 15.73 6.06
CA LYS A 196 -19.25 15.74 7.48
C LYS A 196 -19.29 14.32 8.04
N GLU A 197 -19.97 13.41 7.37
CA GLU A 197 -20.10 12.00 7.78
C GLU A 197 -18.73 11.29 7.80
N ALA A 198 -17.88 11.52 6.79
CA ALA A 198 -16.54 10.97 6.78
C ALA A 198 -15.70 11.45 7.97
N MET A 199 -15.81 12.74 8.35
CA MET A 199 -15.11 13.29 9.51
C MET A 199 -15.67 12.77 10.84
N GLU A 200 -16.96 12.49 10.93
CA GLU A 200 -17.59 11.87 12.10
C GLU A 200 -17.10 10.42 12.26
N VAL A 201 -17.06 9.63 11.18
CA VAL A 201 -16.47 8.29 11.19
C VAL A 201 -15.00 8.32 11.57
N ALA A 202 -14.21 9.25 11.00
CA ALA A 202 -12.79 9.39 11.37
C ALA A 202 -12.60 9.67 12.87
N LYS A 203 -13.48 10.46 13.51
CA LYS A 203 -13.44 10.71 14.96
C LYS A 203 -13.83 9.48 15.78
N VAL A 204 -14.86 8.74 15.37
CA VAL A 204 -15.31 7.51 16.06
C VAL A 204 -14.20 6.48 16.11
N TYR A 205 -13.52 6.26 14.99
CA TYR A 205 -12.48 5.24 14.85
C TYR A 205 -11.05 5.78 15.06
N MET A 206 -10.89 7.07 15.42
CA MET A 206 -9.60 7.76 15.62
C MET A 206 -8.67 7.60 14.40
N LEU A 207 -9.22 7.71 13.20
CA LEU A 207 -8.46 7.56 11.96
C LEU A 207 -7.76 8.86 11.58
N GLN A 208 -6.58 8.72 11.00
CA GLN A 208 -5.82 9.82 10.43
C GLN A 208 -5.61 9.58 8.94
N TRP A 209 -5.86 10.61 8.13
CA TRP A 209 -5.59 10.58 6.69
C TRP A 209 -4.09 10.50 6.40
N HIS A 210 -3.67 9.58 5.50
CA HIS A 210 -2.27 9.42 5.12
C HIS A 210 -1.89 10.38 3.99
N ASP A 211 -1.69 11.67 4.33
CA ASP A 211 -1.33 12.75 3.39
C ASP A 211 0.06 12.59 2.75
N MET A 212 0.97 11.86 3.39
CA MET A 212 2.35 11.63 2.91
C MET A 212 2.51 10.42 1.99
N GLY A 213 1.44 9.71 1.69
CA GLY A 213 1.50 8.49 0.90
C GLY A 213 2.32 7.36 1.54
N GLN A 214 2.78 6.41 0.71
CA GLN A 214 3.44 5.19 1.16
C GLN A 214 4.97 5.34 1.34
N GLN A 215 5.58 6.41 0.83
CA GLN A 215 7.03 6.53 0.72
C GLN A 215 7.79 6.32 2.03
N PRO A 216 7.33 6.83 3.20
CA PRO A 216 8.00 6.59 4.48
C PRO A 216 8.00 5.12 4.93
N PHE A 217 7.01 4.35 4.52
CA PHE A 217 6.85 2.93 4.88
C PHE A 217 7.59 1.99 3.91
N ALA A 218 7.87 2.45 2.69
CA ALA A 218 8.49 1.62 1.67
C ALA A 218 9.93 1.26 2.03
N SER A 219 10.32 -0.01 1.77
CA SER A 219 11.73 -0.36 1.75
C SER A 219 12.38 0.21 0.49
N LEU A 220 13.52 0.87 0.66
CA LEU A 220 14.35 1.35 -0.45
C LEU A 220 15.13 0.22 -1.10
N LEU A 221 15.34 -0.88 -0.37
CA LEU A 221 15.99 -2.09 -0.84
C LEU A 221 14.90 -3.10 -1.22
N ARG A 222 14.61 -3.18 -2.51
CA ARG A 222 13.93 -4.35 -3.04
C ARG A 222 15.01 -5.42 -3.22
N LEU A 223 15.00 -6.40 -2.33
CA LEU A 223 15.89 -7.57 -2.44
C LEU A 223 15.43 -8.41 -3.64
N ARG A 224 15.71 -7.95 -4.86
CA ARG A 224 15.75 -8.85 -6.01
C ARG A 224 16.93 -9.77 -5.78
N GLN A 225 16.65 -10.99 -5.40
CA GLN A 225 17.66 -12.05 -5.48
C GLN A 225 18.06 -12.15 -6.95
N THR A 226 19.24 -11.65 -7.27
CA THR A 226 19.75 -11.79 -8.62
C THR A 226 20.42 -13.15 -8.76
N SER A 227 20.20 -13.82 -9.89
CA SER A 227 20.96 -15.03 -10.27
C SER A 227 22.42 -14.73 -10.65
N ASP A 228 22.81 -13.46 -10.70
CA ASP A 228 24.14 -13.01 -11.04
C ASP A 228 25.09 -13.14 -9.82
N ALA A 229 25.84 -14.22 -9.77
CA ALA A 229 26.76 -14.52 -8.66
C ALA A 229 27.81 -13.43 -8.39
N VAL A 230 28.24 -12.68 -9.42
CA VAL A 230 29.21 -11.58 -9.25
C VAL A 230 28.53 -10.42 -8.53
N ILE A 231 27.33 -10.06 -8.94
CA ILE A 231 26.56 -8.96 -8.32
C ILE A 231 26.11 -9.35 -6.91
N ASN A 232 25.68 -10.58 -6.69
CA ASN A 232 25.37 -11.08 -5.35
C ASN A 232 26.53 -10.90 -4.36
N ARG A 233 27.76 -11.29 -4.74
CA ARG A 233 28.94 -11.05 -3.90
C ARG A 233 29.16 -9.57 -3.59
N CYS A 234 28.94 -8.69 -4.58
CA CYS A 234 29.05 -7.25 -4.35
C CYS A 234 27.97 -6.74 -3.37
N GLN A 235 26.72 -7.23 -3.48
CA GLN A 235 25.64 -6.88 -2.56
C GLN A 235 25.92 -7.37 -1.13
N GLU A 236 26.35 -8.62 -0.96
CA GLU A 236 26.73 -9.18 0.33
C GLU A 236 27.89 -8.42 0.98
N TRP A 237 28.91 -8.10 0.17
CA TRP A 237 30.04 -7.31 0.64
C TRP A 237 29.59 -5.94 1.11
N LEU A 238 28.78 -5.23 0.30
CA LEU A 238 28.27 -3.90 0.64
C LEU A 238 27.41 -3.94 1.90
N GLY A 239 26.59 -4.98 2.10
CA GLY A 239 25.78 -5.15 3.30
C GLY A 239 26.61 -5.16 4.59
N ARG A 240 27.84 -5.67 4.53
CA ARG A 240 28.79 -5.70 5.67
C ARG A 240 29.69 -4.46 5.73
N ASN A 241 29.80 -3.68 4.63
CA ASN A 241 30.75 -2.59 4.46
C ASN A 241 30.09 -1.30 3.96
N TYR A 242 28.84 -1.08 4.27
CA TYR A 242 28.05 0.07 3.75
C TYR A 242 28.62 1.44 4.16
N LYS A 243 29.41 1.51 5.23
CA LYS A 243 30.06 2.74 5.72
C LYS A 243 31.23 3.18 4.86
N THR A 244 31.75 2.32 3.96
CA THR A 244 32.93 2.60 3.14
C THR A 244 32.74 3.89 2.30
N SER A 245 33.73 4.78 2.33
CA SER A 245 33.66 6.09 1.65
C SER A 245 33.49 5.98 0.13
N SER A 246 34.06 4.96 -0.50
CA SER A 246 34.00 4.73 -1.95
C SER A 246 33.40 3.38 -2.31
N PRO A 247 32.10 3.12 -2.00
CA PRO A 247 31.51 1.78 -2.13
C PRO A 247 31.47 1.29 -3.58
N VAL A 248 31.27 2.17 -4.55
CA VAL A 248 31.22 1.81 -5.98
C VAL A 248 32.59 1.31 -6.46
N ALA A 249 33.68 2.04 -6.14
CA ALA A 249 35.03 1.64 -6.51
C ALA A 249 35.41 0.29 -5.89
N ALA A 250 35.07 0.08 -4.61
CA ALA A 250 35.34 -1.18 -3.92
C ALA A 250 34.57 -2.36 -4.54
N MET A 251 33.29 -2.20 -4.85
CA MET A 251 32.50 -3.22 -5.54
C MET A 251 33.02 -3.49 -6.96
N THR A 252 33.45 -2.45 -7.68
CA THR A 252 34.03 -2.59 -9.02
C THR A 252 35.31 -3.45 -8.94
N GLY A 253 36.19 -3.16 -7.99
CA GLY A 253 37.38 -3.98 -7.74
C GLY A 253 37.05 -5.44 -7.40
N LEU A 254 36.08 -5.65 -6.50
CA LEU A 254 35.61 -6.99 -6.09
C LEU A 254 35.01 -7.78 -7.28
N SER A 255 34.36 -7.10 -8.21
CA SER A 255 33.73 -7.72 -9.38
C SER A 255 34.74 -8.23 -10.42
N GLY A 256 35.95 -7.66 -10.46
CA GLY A 256 36.95 -7.92 -11.49
C GLY A 256 36.57 -7.37 -12.88
N LEU A 257 35.54 -6.52 -12.96
CA LEU A 257 35.01 -5.97 -14.22
C LEU A 257 35.49 -4.54 -14.42
N PRO A 258 35.64 -4.07 -15.70
CA PRO A 258 35.76 -2.65 -15.97
C PRO A 258 34.56 -1.87 -15.45
N GLU A 259 34.76 -0.67 -14.93
CA GLU A 259 33.74 0.16 -14.25
C GLU A 259 32.42 0.30 -15.04
N ARG A 260 32.51 0.61 -16.34
CA ARG A 260 31.33 0.74 -17.21
C ARG A 260 30.56 -0.59 -17.34
N SER A 261 31.27 -1.72 -17.42
CA SER A 261 30.66 -3.04 -17.51
C SER A 261 30.01 -3.45 -16.20
N PHE A 262 30.67 -3.17 -15.07
CA PHE A 262 30.12 -3.38 -13.73
C PHE A 262 28.84 -2.56 -13.55
N GLY A 263 28.87 -1.24 -13.80
CA GLY A 263 27.70 -0.37 -13.62
C GLY A 263 26.49 -0.84 -14.42
N ARG A 264 26.66 -1.20 -15.71
CA ARG A 264 25.59 -1.74 -16.54
C ARG A 264 25.05 -3.08 -16.03
N ARG A 265 25.95 -3.99 -15.64
CA ARG A 265 25.59 -5.34 -15.11
C ARG A 265 24.88 -5.22 -13.78
N PHE A 266 25.36 -4.35 -12.88
CA PHE A 266 24.75 -4.08 -11.59
C PHE A 266 23.33 -3.52 -11.75
N ALA A 267 23.15 -2.48 -12.58
CA ALA A 267 21.84 -1.89 -12.85
C ALA A 267 20.86 -2.88 -13.49
N LYS A 268 21.32 -3.74 -14.41
CA LYS A 268 20.51 -4.80 -15.00
C LYS A 268 20.06 -5.84 -13.95
N ALA A 269 20.94 -6.20 -13.02
CA ALA A 269 20.69 -7.23 -12.03
C ALA A 269 19.79 -6.73 -10.88
N THR A 270 19.95 -5.46 -10.45
CA THR A 270 19.31 -4.91 -9.25
C THR A 270 18.21 -3.89 -9.53
N GLY A 271 18.13 -3.35 -10.76
CA GLY A 271 17.26 -2.24 -11.11
C GLY A 271 17.76 -0.87 -10.61
N LEU A 272 18.90 -0.79 -9.93
CA LEU A 272 19.48 0.43 -9.37
C LEU A 272 20.93 0.61 -9.83
N THR A 273 21.41 1.85 -9.88
CA THR A 273 22.85 2.06 -9.98
C THR A 273 23.54 1.58 -8.70
N ALA A 274 24.81 1.18 -8.78
CA ALA A 274 25.57 0.74 -7.61
C ALA A 274 25.63 1.82 -6.51
N LEU A 275 25.68 3.11 -6.88
CA LEU A 275 25.64 4.23 -5.95
C LEU A 275 24.26 4.40 -5.30
N ASP A 276 23.17 4.32 -6.08
CA ASP A 276 21.81 4.40 -5.54
C ASP A 276 21.51 3.24 -4.60
N TYR A 277 22.03 2.04 -4.90
CA TYR A 277 21.91 0.88 -4.03
C TYR A 277 22.66 1.08 -2.70
N ALA A 278 23.89 1.63 -2.74
CA ALA A 278 24.64 1.97 -1.53
C ALA A 278 23.92 3.03 -0.69
N HIS A 279 23.37 4.06 -1.33
CA HIS A 279 22.55 5.06 -0.65
C HIS A 279 21.29 4.46 -0.02
N ALA A 280 20.59 3.58 -0.75
CA ALA A 280 19.39 2.90 -0.24
C ALA A 280 19.71 2.09 1.02
N LEU A 281 20.77 1.30 1.00
CA LEU A 281 21.21 0.51 2.15
C LEU A 281 21.53 1.38 3.38
N ARG A 282 22.30 2.45 3.19
CA ARG A 282 22.62 3.39 4.27
C ARG A 282 21.39 4.07 4.88
N LEU A 283 20.42 4.40 4.03
CA LEU A 283 19.18 5.03 4.49
C LEU A 283 18.27 4.05 5.22
N GLU A 284 18.26 2.77 4.83
CA GLU A 284 17.53 1.73 5.59
C GLU A 284 18.15 1.53 6.99
N GLU A 285 19.48 1.46 7.09
CA GLU A 285 20.16 1.41 8.39
C GLU A 285 19.87 2.67 9.25
N ALA A 286 19.87 3.85 8.62
CA ALA A 286 19.50 5.09 9.29
C ALA A 286 18.03 5.07 9.79
N LYS A 287 17.09 4.52 9.02
CA LYS A 287 15.69 4.35 9.45
C LYS A 287 15.62 3.51 10.71
N GLN A 288 16.31 2.36 10.72
CA GLN A 288 16.33 1.48 11.88
C GLN A 288 16.89 2.18 13.13
N MET A 289 18.00 2.95 12.98
CA MET A 289 18.57 3.72 14.10
C MET A 289 17.62 4.83 14.61
N LEU A 290 16.85 5.43 13.69
CA LEU A 290 15.85 6.45 14.03
C LEU A 290 14.62 5.86 14.74
N GLU A 291 14.26 4.62 14.43
CA GLU A 291 13.13 3.90 15.02
C GLU A 291 13.44 3.36 16.42
N THR A 292 14.70 2.91 16.64
CA THR A 292 15.07 2.11 17.82
C THR A 292 16.04 2.80 18.77
N GLY A 293 16.44 4.05 18.49
CA GLY A 293 17.45 4.74 19.32
C GLY A 293 17.32 6.26 19.32
N ASP A 294 18.11 6.87 20.23
CA ASP A 294 18.09 8.32 20.51
C ASP A 294 19.36 9.05 20.04
N LEU A 295 20.21 8.40 19.22
CA LEU A 295 21.42 9.01 18.69
C LEU A 295 21.09 10.32 17.96
N ALA A 296 21.93 11.36 18.11
CA ALA A 296 21.80 12.61 17.37
C ALA A 296 21.80 12.34 15.84
N ILE A 297 21.10 13.16 15.08
CA ILE A 297 20.98 12.98 13.62
C ILE A 297 22.36 13.00 12.94
N GLU A 298 23.25 13.87 13.42
CA GLU A 298 24.63 13.99 12.96
C GLU A 298 25.43 12.71 13.25
N ALA A 299 25.21 12.11 14.42
CA ALA A 299 25.85 10.83 14.79
C ALA A 299 25.35 9.70 13.89
N ILE A 300 24.04 9.64 13.59
CA ILE A 300 23.48 8.67 12.66
C ILE A 300 24.05 8.87 11.25
N ALA A 301 24.14 10.12 10.77
CA ALA A 301 24.74 10.38 9.46
C ALA A 301 26.16 9.82 9.37
N ASN A 302 26.99 10.08 10.37
CA ASN A 302 28.35 9.53 10.43
C ASN A 302 28.35 8.01 10.53
N GLU A 303 27.49 7.43 11.36
CA GLU A 303 27.38 5.99 11.57
C GLU A 303 26.99 5.24 10.30
N VAL A 304 26.19 5.85 9.43
CA VAL A 304 25.84 5.24 8.14
C VAL A 304 26.75 5.69 6.97
N GLY A 305 27.90 6.35 7.28
CA GLY A 305 28.95 6.65 6.31
C GLY A 305 28.76 7.95 5.51
N TYR A 306 28.09 8.96 6.10
CA TYR A 306 28.03 10.32 5.56
C TYR A 306 28.80 11.28 6.46
N GLU A 307 29.80 11.96 5.90
CA GLU A 307 30.57 12.99 6.60
C GLU A 307 29.77 14.31 6.73
N ASP A 308 28.93 14.63 5.76
CA ASP A 308 28.05 15.81 5.75
C ASP A 308 26.62 15.42 6.15
N ALA A 309 26.25 15.73 7.40
CA ALA A 309 24.90 15.51 7.94
C ALA A 309 23.82 16.32 7.20
N SER A 310 24.18 17.47 6.59
CA SER A 310 23.24 18.26 5.79
C SER A 310 22.94 17.57 4.46
N PHE A 311 23.95 16.99 3.81
CA PHE A 311 23.76 16.15 2.62
C PHE A 311 22.90 14.93 2.95
N PHE A 312 23.21 14.20 4.04
CA PHE A 312 22.41 13.07 4.52
C PHE A 312 20.95 13.47 4.71
N SER A 313 20.67 14.56 5.43
CA SER A 313 19.29 15.00 5.70
C SER A 313 18.51 15.36 4.43
N ARG A 314 19.16 16.00 3.45
CA ARG A 314 18.56 16.31 2.14
C ARG A 314 18.27 15.02 1.35
N LEU A 315 19.22 14.09 1.32
CA LEU A 315 19.08 12.80 0.64
C LEU A 315 17.96 11.96 1.27
N PHE A 316 17.94 11.88 2.60
CA PHE A 316 16.92 11.16 3.38
C PHE A 316 15.52 11.73 3.04
N ARG A 317 15.34 13.06 3.13
CA ARG A 317 14.06 13.70 2.78
C ARG A 317 13.64 13.43 1.32
N ARG A 318 14.57 13.50 0.38
CA ARG A 318 14.28 13.25 -1.04
C ARG A 318 13.82 11.80 -1.30
N ARG A 319 14.41 10.84 -0.60
CA ARG A 319 14.15 9.40 -0.81
C ARG A 319 12.97 8.88 0.01
N ILE A 320 12.75 9.41 1.20
CA ILE A 320 11.76 8.90 2.19
C ILE A 320 10.54 9.83 2.33
N GLY A 321 10.67 11.09 1.91
CA GLY A 321 9.57 12.08 1.99
C GLY A 321 9.55 12.87 3.30
N LEU A 322 10.30 12.44 4.32
CA LEU A 322 10.41 13.06 5.64
C LEU A 322 11.84 13.44 5.94
N THR A 323 12.07 14.47 6.75
CA THR A 323 13.38 14.69 7.37
C THR A 323 13.66 13.58 8.40
N PRO A 324 14.94 13.29 8.74
CA PRO A 324 15.27 12.30 9.77
C PRO A 324 14.56 12.58 11.10
N ALA A 325 14.46 13.85 11.52
CA ALA A 325 13.77 14.24 12.76
C ALA A 325 12.26 13.96 12.70
N GLN A 326 11.59 14.28 11.58
CA GLN A 326 10.18 13.97 11.36
C GLN A 326 9.94 12.46 11.33
N TYR A 327 10.85 11.71 10.71
CA TYR A 327 10.79 10.25 10.65
C TYR A 327 10.87 9.64 12.05
N ARG A 328 11.85 10.07 12.87
CA ARG A 328 11.98 9.65 14.28
C ARG A 328 10.74 9.99 15.10
N LEU A 329 10.21 11.21 14.94
CA LEU A 329 9.01 11.62 15.68
C LEU A 329 7.85 10.66 15.41
N ARG A 330 7.69 10.22 14.17
CA ARG A 330 6.59 9.35 13.74
C ARG A 330 6.81 7.87 14.08
N PHE A 331 7.96 7.33 13.71
CA PHE A 331 8.23 5.89 13.81
C PHE A 331 8.96 5.47 15.09
N GLY A 332 9.67 6.38 15.76
CA GLY A 332 10.32 6.12 17.04
C GLY A 332 9.38 6.25 18.26
N SER A 333 8.07 6.47 18.08
CA SER A 333 7.13 6.63 19.18
C SER A 333 6.99 5.37 20.04
N LEU A 334 7.02 4.19 19.43
CA LEU A 334 6.94 2.92 20.15
C LEU A 334 8.18 2.70 21.03
N HIS A 335 9.37 3.00 20.53
CA HIS A 335 10.61 2.95 21.32
C HIS A 335 10.52 3.84 22.55
N ARG A 336 10.11 5.12 22.39
CA ARG A 336 9.93 6.04 23.50
C ARG A 336 8.90 5.56 24.53
N ALA A 337 7.78 4.99 24.08
CA ALA A 337 6.76 4.43 24.95
C ALA A 337 7.26 3.25 25.80
N LEU A 338 8.18 2.43 25.26
CA LEU A 338 8.79 1.31 26.00
C LEU A 338 9.85 1.78 27.01
N GLN A 339 10.45 2.95 26.82
CA GLN A 339 11.46 3.50 27.75
C GLN A 339 10.83 4.30 28.91
N GLN A 340 9.56 4.66 28.86
CA GLN A 340 8.84 5.39 29.92
C GLN A 340 8.34 4.49 31.06
N ARG A 341 8.85 3.25 31.19
CA ARG A 341 8.53 2.31 32.27
C ARG A 341 9.57 2.33 33.37
#